data_448eb1346e07fe19ce8af1b13d358dc1
#
_entry.id   448eb1346e07fe19ce8af1b13d358dc1
#
_cell.length_a   1.000
_cell.length_b   1.000
_cell.length_c   1.000
_cell.angle_alpha   90.00
_cell.angle_beta   90.00
_cell.angle_gamma   90.00
#
_symmetry.space_group_name_H-M   'P 1'
#
loop_
_entity.id
_entity.type
_entity.pdbx_description
1 polymer ?
#
loop_
_entity_poly.entity_id
_entity_poly.type
_entity_poly.pdbx_seq_one_letter_code
_entity_poly.pdbx_strand_id
1 'polypeptide(L)'
;MMARRRPRLLASGLAALALTVGLAGCGAEDDPELTGSDTPASSTPTTAEPEPEPTEPSETASPTPTPSPTASPTQTPAATEVTDEPTARRGFTGQLLTADELPGFNDEFTWQETSTTKREGRQPFATCAKFAMTSIGAMKVAVREFTPADGSSGSTASNLLARFGDEMTAKRAYEVLKSWRGQCAEELQRYDRTDIGRLQSVPLENEDAVGDWYLLTYGPAPERETAYFDAQGLTRVGDSISLVQMRLVGQDYNYRAGQEPMVGAVQEAADNLG
;
A
#
# COMPACT_ATOMS: atom_id res chain seq x y z
N MET A 1 -4.86 56.03 -24.37
CA MET A 1 -3.38 56.13 -24.32
C MET A 1 -2.81 54.79 -23.96
N MET A 2 -2.25 54.09 -24.94
CA MET A 2 -1.66 52.76 -24.83
C MET A 2 -0.17 52.89 -24.48
N ALA A 3 0.28 52.21 -23.42
CA ALA A 3 1.70 52.03 -23.13
C ALA A 3 2.08 50.57 -23.26
N ARG A 4 2.69 50.19 -24.37
CA ARG A 4 3.33 48.90 -24.65
C ARG A 4 4.64 48.85 -23.88
N ARG A 5 4.83 47.87 -23.00
CA ARG A 5 6.14 47.49 -22.46
C ARG A 5 6.67 46.23 -23.15
N ARG A 6 7.85 46.39 -23.74
CA ARG A 6 8.63 45.35 -24.47
C ARG A 6 9.30 44.39 -23.50
N PRO A 7 9.50 43.13 -23.90
CA PRO A 7 10.27 42.13 -23.12
C PRO A 7 11.78 42.36 -23.30
N ARG A 8 12.53 42.27 -22.21
CA ARG A 8 13.99 42.15 -22.21
C ARG A 8 14.39 40.72 -22.31
N LEU A 9 15.02 40.34 -23.41
CA LEU A 9 15.85 39.18 -23.63
C LEU A 9 17.15 39.35 -22.80
N LEU A 10 17.48 38.40 -21.96
CA LEU A 10 18.82 38.23 -21.43
C LEU A 10 19.37 36.89 -21.87
N ALA A 11 20.52 37.01 -22.52
CA ALA A 11 21.25 35.98 -23.21
C ALA A 11 22.13 35.14 -22.27
N SER A 12 22.16 33.83 -22.54
CA SER A 12 23.33 32.95 -22.68
C SER A 12 24.50 33.11 -21.75
N GLY A 13 24.76 32.09 -20.93
CA GLY A 13 26.05 31.76 -20.37
C GLY A 13 26.28 30.25 -20.40
N LEU A 14 26.89 29.76 -21.49
CA LEU A 14 27.49 28.43 -21.59
C LEU A 14 28.79 28.41 -20.77
N ALA A 15 28.86 27.58 -19.74
CA ALA A 15 30.11 27.20 -19.10
C ALA A 15 30.35 25.70 -19.35
N ALA A 16 31.27 25.45 -20.25
CA ALA A 16 31.86 24.12 -20.46
C ALA A 16 32.84 23.82 -19.35
N LEU A 17 32.66 22.72 -18.61
CA LEU A 17 33.66 22.20 -17.71
C LEU A 17 34.13 20.84 -18.21
N ALA A 18 35.46 20.78 -18.43
CA ALA A 18 36.21 19.67 -18.99
C ALA A 18 36.29 18.46 -18.04
N LEU A 19 36.12 17.27 -18.63
CA LEU A 19 36.42 15.99 -18.02
C LEU A 19 37.96 15.82 -17.96
N THR A 20 38.49 15.50 -16.78
CA THR A 20 39.79 14.85 -16.62
C THR A 20 39.58 13.40 -16.22
N VAL A 21 39.91 12.51 -17.14
CA VAL A 21 40.02 11.07 -16.93
C VAL A 21 41.35 10.82 -16.23
N GLY A 22 41.33 10.25 -15.04
CA GLY A 22 42.46 9.70 -14.32
C GLY A 22 42.36 8.17 -14.28
N LEU A 23 43.10 7.53 -15.20
CA LEU A 23 43.48 6.12 -15.09
C LEU A 23 44.76 6.03 -14.29
N ALA A 24 44.82 5.19 -13.31
CA ALA A 24 45.97 4.34 -12.97
C ALA A 24 45.83 3.79 -11.55
N GLY A 25 46.09 2.50 -11.41
CA GLY A 25 46.56 1.87 -10.22
C GLY A 25 46.22 0.39 -10.11
N CYS A 26 46.84 -0.49 -10.88
CA CYS A 26 47.03 -1.89 -10.53
C CYS A 26 47.95 -1.97 -9.30
N GLY A 27 47.54 -2.68 -8.27
CA GLY A 27 48.36 -3.13 -7.18
C GLY A 27 47.95 -4.56 -6.85
N ALA A 28 48.82 -5.48 -7.24
CA ALA A 28 48.78 -6.90 -6.90
C ALA A 28 49.55 -7.11 -5.58
N GLU A 29 49.39 -8.33 -5.03
CA GLU A 29 50.16 -8.97 -3.94
C GLU A 29 49.72 -8.59 -2.53
N ASP A 30 49.16 -9.51 -1.76
CA ASP A 30 49.82 -10.57 -1.04
C ASP A 30 48.80 -11.55 -0.43
N ASP A 31 49.06 -12.83 -0.69
CA ASP A 31 48.45 -13.97 -0.01
C ASP A 31 49.19 -14.20 1.32
N PRO A 32 48.56 -14.60 2.40
CA PRO A 32 49.12 -15.63 3.23
C PRO A 32 48.20 -16.83 3.42
N GLU A 33 48.66 -17.90 2.91
CA GLU A 33 48.41 -19.27 3.29
C GLU A 33 48.36 -19.48 4.84
N LEU A 34 47.25 -19.99 5.35
CA LEU A 34 47.24 -20.69 6.64
C LEU A 34 46.37 -21.93 6.56
N THR A 35 47.05 -23.01 6.44
CA THR A 35 46.69 -24.41 6.76
C THR A 35 46.02 -24.54 8.10
N GLY A 36 44.91 -25.25 8.17
CA GLY A 36 44.25 -25.70 9.36
C GLY A 36 43.23 -26.79 9.05
N SER A 37 43.75 -28.02 8.95
CA SER A 37 42.96 -29.22 9.03
C SER A 37 42.22 -29.28 10.35
N ASP A 38 40.95 -29.63 10.35
CA ASP A 38 40.40 -30.60 11.30
C ASP A 38 39.11 -31.23 10.78
N THR A 39 39.09 -32.52 10.86
CA THR A 39 38.22 -33.53 10.31
C THR A 39 37.05 -33.84 11.28
N PRO A 40 36.06 -34.60 10.87
CA PRO A 40 34.63 -34.44 11.13
C PRO A 40 34.16 -35.16 12.40
N ALA A 41 33.13 -34.60 13.00
CA ALA A 41 32.33 -35.31 14.00
C ALA A 41 31.08 -35.90 13.32
N SER A 42 31.09 -37.20 13.25
CA SER A 42 30.00 -38.12 12.97
C SER A 42 28.86 -37.91 13.98
N SER A 43 27.67 -37.60 13.54
CA SER A 43 26.47 -37.72 14.39
C SER A 43 25.47 -38.67 13.75
N THR A 44 25.21 -39.67 14.53
CA THR A 44 24.35 -40.84 14.45
C THR A 44 22.89 -40.49 14.06
N PRO A 45 22.19 -41.34 13.28
CA PRO A 45 20.78 -41.18 13.00
C PRO A 45 19.91 -41.58 14.18
N THR A 46 19.06 -40.69 14.62
CA THR A 46 18.03 -41.00 15.65
C THR A 46 16.84 -41.66 14.96
N THR A 47 16.51 -42.80 15.50
CA THR A 47 15.41 -43.71 15.24
C THR A 47 14.05 -43.00 15.18
N ALA A 48 13.29 -43.29 14.15
CA ALA A 48 11.89 -42.91 13.98
C ALA A 48 11.00 -43.59 15.01
N GLU A 49 10.16 -42.84 15.67
CA GLU A 49 9.09 -43.28 16.56
C GLU A 49 7.80 -43.48 15.73
N PRO A 50 7.00 -44.53 16.03
CA PRO A 50 5.90 -44.92 15.18
C PRO A 50 4.66 -44.03 15.31
N GLU A 51 4.05 -43.78 14.17
CA GLU A 51 2.79 -43.14 13.90
C GLU A 51 1.61 -43.76 14.66
N PRO A 52 0.74 -42.97 15.32
CA PRO A 52 -0.50 -43.50 15.89
C PRO A 52 -1.58 -43.70 14.83
N GLU A 53 -2.21 -44.86 14.88
CA GLU A 53 -3.34 -45.25 14.02
C GLU A 53 -4.55 -44.30 14.12
N PRO A 54 -5.30 -44.11 13.03
CA PRO A 54 -6.51 -43.31 13.05
C PRO A 54 -7.68 -44.07 13.69
N THR A 55 -8.26 -43.45 14.70
CA THR A 55 -9.51 -43.93 15.35
C THR A 55 -10.70 -43.50 14.48
N GLU A 56 -11.52 -44.47 14.08
CA GLU A 56 -12.78 -44.27 13.37
C GLU A 56 -13.79 -43.44 14.18
N PRO A 57 -14.53 -42.47 13.56
CA PRO A 57 -15.61 -41.80 14.25
C PRO A 57 -16.91 -42.61 14.18
N SER A 58 -17.47 -42.82 15.35
CA SER A 58 -18.76 -43.45 15.63
C SER A 58 -19.89 -42.62 15.03
N GLU A 59 -20.74 -43.25 14.23
CA GLU A 59 -22.00 -42.71 13.72
C GLU A 59 -22.99 -42.42 14.85
N THR A 60 -23.41 -41.17 15.01
CA THR A 60 -24.51 -40.81 15.89
C THR A 60 -25.71 -40.36 15.08
N ALA A 61 -26.81 -40.98 15.34
CA ALA A 61 -28.10 -40.90 14.67
C ALA A 61 -28.70 -39.49 14.57
N SER A 62 -29.30 -39.26 13.41
CA SER A 62 -30.09 -38.06 13.03
C SER A 62 -31.42 -38.00 13.77
N PRO A 63 -31.81 -36.87 14.36
CA PRO A 63 -33.18 -36.66 14.85
C PRO A 63 -34.08 -36.15 13.74
N THR A 64 -35.27 -36.73 13.66
CA THR A 64 -36.42 -36.44 12.83
C THR A 64 -36.94 -34.98 13.02
N PRO A 65 -37.25 -34.24 11.95
CA PRO A 65 -37.84 -32.92 12.08
C PRO A 65 -39.33 -32.96 12.40
N THR A 66 -39.73 -32.22 13.44
CA THR A 66 -41.10 -31.93 13.82
C THR A 66 -41.66 -30.75 12.95
N PRO A 67 -42.86 -30.79 12.41
CA PRO A 67 -43.42 -29.71 11.63
C PRO A 67 -43.84 -28.52 12.50
N SER A 68 -43.43 -27.32 12.11
CA SER A 68 -43.75 -26.04 12.73
C SER A 68 -45.05 -25.48 12.15
N PRO A 69 -45.90 -24.80 12.97
CA PRO A 69 -47.17 -24.24 12.52
C PRO A 69 -47.00 -22.96 11.68
N THR A 70 -47.81 -22.87 10.65
CA THR A 70 -47.99 -21.74 9.74
C THR A 70 -48.52 -20.52 10.48
N ALA A 71 -47.78 -19.44 10.55
CA ALA A 71 -48.24 -18.14 10.97
C ALA A 71 -48.60 -17.26 9.77
N SER A 72 -49.76 -16.66 9.83
CA SER A 72 -50.35 -15.75 8.86
C SER A 72 -49.58 -14.43 8.73
N PRO A 73 -49.43 -13.80 7.57
CA PRO A 73 -48.70 -12.56 7.45
C PRO A 73 -49.48 -11.36 7.90
N THR A 74 -49.04 -10.68 8.93
CA THR A 74 -49.46 -9.32 9.28
C THR A 74 -48.73 -8.34 8.39
N GLN A 75 -49.47 -7.61 7.54
CA GLN A 75 -48.93 -6.51 6.74
C GLN A 75 -48.58 -5.33 7.62
N THR A 76 -47.30 -5.04 7.76
CA THR A 76 -46.79 -3.79 8.32
C THR A 76 -46.63 -2.75 7.20
N PRO A 77 -47.00 -1.45 7.43
CA PRO A 77 -46.93 -0.42 6.41
C PRO A 77 -45.45 -0.17 5.99
N ALA A 78 -45.26 -0.03 4.69
CA ALA A 78 -43.99 0.24 4.07
C ALA A 78 -43.30 1.48 4.66
N ALA A 79 -42.21 1.27 5.37
CA ALA A 79 -41.23 2.31 5.58
C ALA A 79 -40.60 2.63 4.23
N THR A 80 -40.52 3.89 3.87
CA THR A 80 -39.83 4.38 2.70
C THR A 80 -38.36 4.04 2.90
N GLU A 81 -37.89 2.96 2.29
CA GLU A 81 -36.47 2.65 2.21
C GLU A 81 -35.79 3.80 1.45
N VAL A 82 -34.93 4.51 2.17
CA VAL A 82 -33.86 5.29 1.55
C VAL A 82 -32.98 4.23 0.88
N THR A 83 -33.15 4.06 -0.42
CA THR A 83 -32.35 3.14 -1.21
C THR A 83 -30.94 3.73 -1.27
N ASP A 84 -30.06 3.31 -0.37
CA ASP A 84 -28.64 3.39 -0.59
C ASP A 84 -28.34 2.66 -1.88
N GLU A 85 -27.97 3.42 -2.92
CA GLU A 85 -27.66 2.88 -4.23
C GLU A 85 -26.36 2.05 -4.11
N PRO A 86 -26.43 0.73 -4.32
CA PRO A 86 -25.27 -0.12 -4.03
C PRO A 86 -24.06 0.30 -4.87
N THR A 87 -22.91 0.39 -4.24
CA THR A 87 -21.58 0.74 -4.75
C THR A 87 -21.21 0.01 -6.05
N ALA A 88 -21.81 -1.14 -6.31
CA ALA A 88 -21.67 -1.94 -7.54
C ALA A 88 -21.98 -1.19 -8.85
N ARG A 89 -22.62 -0.02 -8.81
CA ARG A 89 -22.91 0.78 -10.01
C ARG A 89 -21.81 1.77 -10.38
N ARG A 90 -20.83 1.99 -9.49
CA ARG A 90 -19.65 2.78 -9.84
C ARG A 90 -18.77 1.96 -10.77
N GLY A 91 -18.47 2.46 -11.97
CA GLY A 91 -17.49 1.82 -12.85
C GLY A 91 -16.12 1.71 -12.15
N PHE A 92 -15.23 0.86 -12.63
CA PHE A 92 -13.95 0.53 -12.00
C PHE A 92 -13.17 1.73 -11.43
N THR A 93 -13.07 2.82 -12.19
CA THR A 93 -12.40 4.05 -11.71
C THR A 93 -13.24 4.84 -10.70
N GLY A 94 -14.53 4.59 -10.61
CA GLY A 94 -15.41 5.20 -9.61
C GLY A 94 -15.27 4.60 -8.22
N GLN A 95 -14.56 3.48 -8.09
CA GLN A 95 -14.19 2.86 -6.81
C GLN A 95 -12.88 3.40 -6.22
N LEU A 96 -12.16 4.27 -6.96
CA LEU A 96 -11.04 5.04 -6.40
C LEU A 96 -11.57 6.10 -5.43
N LEU A 97 -10.84 6.33 -4.35
CA LEU A 97 -11.13 7.42 -3.42
C LEU A 97 -11.24 8.75 -4.17
N THR A 98 -12.20 9.57 -3.79
CA THR A 98 -12.30 10.97 -4.20
C THR A 98 -11.50 11.87 -3.27
N ALA A 99 -11.34 13.15 -3.62
CA ALA A 99 -10.64 14.10 -2.76
C ALA A 99 -11.34 14.30 -1.41
N ASP A 100 -12.67 14.23 -1.38
CA ASP A 100 -13.48 14.37 -0.17
C ASP A 100 -13.47 13.12 0.72
N GLU A 101 -13.23 11.95 0.14
CA GLU A 101 -13.08 10.66 0.87
C GLU A 101 -11.66 10.44 1.39
N LEU A 102 -10.68 11.25 0.95
CA LEU A 102 -9.30 11.14 1.39
C LEU A 102 -9.08 12.06 2.61
N PRO A 103 -8.86 11.53 3.82
CA PRO A 103 -8.70 12.34 5.02
C PRO A 103 -7.53 13.33 4.91
N GLY A 104 -7.74 14.54 5.40
CA GLY A 104 -6.68 15.54 5.56
C GLY A 104 -5.81 15.27 6.79
N PHE A 105 -4.73 16.02 6.93
CA PHE A 105 -3.85 15.94 8.11
C PHE A 105 -4.34 16.74 9.31
N ASN A 106 -5.32 17.60 9.11
CA ASN A 106 -6.07 18.36 10.11
C ASN A 106 -7.37 18.85 9.49
N ASP A 107 -8.22 19.52 10.27
CA ASP A 107 -9.55 19.98 9.86
C ASP A 107 -9.53 21.01 8.70
N GLU A 108 -8.41 21.70 8.51
CA GLU A 108 -8.25 22.71 7.45
C GLU A 108 -7.62 22.14 6.18
N PHE A 109 -7.00 20.99 6.26
CA PHE A 109 -6.28 20.38 5.16
C PHE A 109 -7.22 19.59 4.26
N THR A 110 -7.27 19.94 2.99
CA THR A 110 -8.06 19.25 1.97
C THR A 110 -7.21 18.87 0.77
N TRP A 111 -7.62 17.80 0.11
CA TRP A 111 -6.98 17.33 -1.11
C TRP A 111 -7.69 17.84 -2.35
N GLN A 112 -6.96 17.91 -3.45
CA GLN A 112 -7.47 18.15 -4.79
C GLN A 112 -6.99 17.05 -5.72
N GLU A 113 -7.91 16.44 -6.49
CA GLU A 113 -7.57 15.51 -7.54
C GLU A 113 -6.80 16.21 -8.67
N THR A 114 -5.67 15.62 -9.08
CA THR A 114 -4.84 16.15 -10.18
C THR A 114 -4.90 15.29 -11.42
N SER A 115 -5.01 13.98 -11.26
CA SER A 115 -5.12 13.05 -12.38
C SER A 115 -5.83 11.75 -12.01
N THR A 116 -6.46 11.13 -13.00
CA THR A 116 -6.92 9.74 -12.93
C THR A 116 -6.50 9.00 -14.19
N THR A 117 -5.72 7.92 -14.02
CA THR A 117 -5.23 7.07 -15.12
C THR A 117 -5.74 5.64 -14.99
N LYS A 118 -5.92 4.94 -16.12
CA LYS A 118 -6.34 3.52 -16.16
C LYS A 118 -5.17 2.56 -16.31
N ARG A 119 -4.02 2.96 -15.80
CA ARG A 119 -2.78 2.17 -15.82
C ARG A 119 -1.86 2.66 -14.71
N GLU A 120 -1.03 1.78 -14.24
CA GLU A 120 0.09 2.09 -13.37
C GLU A 120 1.19 2.84 -14.15
N GLY A 121 1.92 3.70 -13.45
CA GLY A 121 3.07 4.42 -14.01
C GLY A 121 4.24 3.50 -14.39
N ARG A 122 5.35 4.09 -14.81
CA ARG A 122 6.59 3.34 -15.09
C ARG A 122 7.28 2.84 -13.84
N GLN A 123 7.12 3.56 -12.74
CA GLN A 123 7.61 3.17 -11.42
C GLN A 123 6.52 2.39 -10.70
N PRO A 124 6.88 1.42 -9.86
CA PRO A 124 5.93 0.76 -8.99
C PRO A 124 5.21 1.78 -8.11
N PHE A 125 3.94 1.50 -7.82
CA PHE A 125 3.14 2.34 -6.94
C PHE A 125 3.61 2.16 -5.49
N ALA A 126 3.76 3.26 -4.78
CA ALA A 126 4.23 3.34 -3.41
C ALA A 126 5.74 3.04 -3.21
N THR A 127 6.28 3.55 -2.12
CA THR A 127 7.73 3.57 -1.85
C THR A 127 8.34 2.18 -1.66
N CYS A 128 7.58 1.24 -1.08
CA CYS A 128 8.06 -0.13 -0.83
C CYS A 128 7.70 -1.13 -1.93
N ALA A 129 6.96 -0.72 -2.96
CA ALA A 129 6.58 -1.61 -4.04
C ALA A 129 7.78 -1.94 -4.94
N LYS A 130 8.05 -3.23 -5.13
CA LYS A 130 9.18 -3.70 -5.97
C LYS A 130 8.80 -3.82 -7.44
N PHE A 131 7.54 -4.12 -7.72
CA PHE A 131 7.04 -4.35 -9.08
C PHE A 131 5.65 -3.75 -9.25
N ALA A 132 5.25 -3.57 -10.49
CA ALA A 132 3.90 -3.15 -10.85
C ALA A 132 2.85 -4.20 -10.42
N MET A 133 1.63 -3.77 -10.11
CA MET A 133 0.53 -4.66 -9.72
C MET A 133 0.20 -5.70 -10.80
N THR A 134 0.37 -5.34 -12.08
CA THR A 134 0.21 -6.28 -13.19
C THR A 134 1.22 -7.43 -13.16
N SER A 135 2.41 -7.21 -12.62
CA SER A 135 3.45 -8.26 -12.47
C SER A 135 3.10 -9.28 -11.36
N ILE A 136 2.19 -8.93 -10.46
CA ILE A 136 1.67 -9.84 -9.42
C ILE A 136 0.24 -10.32 -9.68
N GLY A 137 -0.24 -10.17 -10.93
CA GLY A 137 -1.46 -10.78 -11.41
C GLY A 137 -2.67 -9.86 -11.53
N ALA A 138 -2.54 -8.55 -11.34
CA ALA A 138 -3.65 -7.65 -11.58
C ALA A 138 -4.01 -7.58 -13.08
N MET A 139 -5.29 -7.72 -13.38
CA MET A 139 -5.85 -7.65 -14.75
C MET A 139 -6.25 -6.23 -15.14
N LYS A 140 -6.59 -5.40 -14.16
CA LYS A 140 -6.94 -4.00 -14.35
C LYS A 140 -6.31 -3.19 -13.24
N VAL A 141 -5.82 -2.01 -13.58
CA VAL A 141 -5.25 -1.05 -12.63
C VAL A 141 -5.74 0.35 -12.99
N ALA A 142 -6.06 1.14 -11.98
CA ALA A 142 -6.28 2.57 -12.12
C ALA A 142 -5.58 3.29 -10.96
N VAL A 143 -5.12 4.50 -11.22
CA VAL A 143 -4.44 5.35 -10.22
C VAL A 143 -5.06 6.73 -10.25
N ARG A 144 -5.33 7.27 -9.08
CA ARG A 144 -5.72 8.67 -8.86
C ARG A 144 -4.67 9.36 -8.02
N GLU A 145 -4.30 10.57 -8.43
CA GLU A 145 -3.29 11.37 -7.76
C GLU A 145 -3.91 12.65 -7.19
N PHE A 146 -3.38 13.08 -6.05
CA PHE A 146 -3.86 14.25 -5.32
C PHE A 146 -2.71 15.14 -4.89
N THR A 147 -3.00 16.43 -4.77
CA THR A 147 -2.15 17.45 -4.16
C THR A 147 -2.97 18.24 -3.13
N PRO A 148 -2.32 18.96 -2.20
CA PRO A 148 -3.03 19.87 -1.31
C PRO A 148 -3.83 20.92 -2.10
N ALA A 149 -5.08 21.15 -1.69
CA ALA A 149 -5.96 22.10 -2.37
C ALA A 149 -5.50 23.57 -2.21
N ASP A 150 -4.75 23.88 -1.15
CA ASP A 150 -4.13 25.20 -0.92
C ASP A 150 -2.91 25.48 -1.80
N GLY A 151 -2.50 24.51 -2.62
CA GLY A 151 -1.31 24.61 -3.47
C GLY A 151 0.01 24.50 -2.73
N SER A 152 0.02 24.13 -1.46
CA SER A 152 1.26 23.92 -0.71
C SER A 152 2.11 22.83 -1.33
N SER A 153 3.43 22.99 -1.28
CA SER A 153 4.37 22.03 -1.86
C SER A 153 4.88 21.03 -0.82
N GLY A 154 5.17 19.83 -1.26
CA GLY A 154 5.85 18.81 -0.45
C GLY A 154 4.94 17.69 0.06
N SER A 155 3.62 17.85 -0.04
CA SER A 155 2.67 16.77 0.27
C SER A 155 2.07 16.21 -1.01
N THR A 156 1.87 14.92 -1.07
CA THR A 156 1.20 14.23 -2.17
C THR A 156 0.40 13.06 -1.62
N ALA A 157 -0.69 12.74 -2.29
CA ALA A 157 -1.38 11.47 -2.04
C ALA A 157 -1.71 10.77 -3.35
N SER A 158 -1.89 9.48 -3.29
CA SER A 158 -2.33 8.69 -4.43
C SER A 158 -3.10 7.47 -3.97
N ASN A 159 -4.06 7.07 -4.79
CA ASN A 159 -4.83 5.84 -4.60
C ASN A 159 -4.72 4.98 -5.86
N LEU A 160 -4.27 3.75 -5.71
CA LEU A 160 -4.26 2.73 -6.76
C LEU A 160 -5.33 1.70 -6.48
N LEU A 161 -6.12 1.38 -7.48
CA LEU A 161 -7.05 0.27 -7.49
C LEU A 161 -6.56 -0.80 -8.45
N ALA A 162 -6.46 -2.04 -7.98
CA ALA A 162 -6.13 -3.21 -8.77
C ALA A 162 -7.24 -4.27 -8.67
N ARG A 163 -7.63 -4.87 -9.81
CA ARG A 163 -8.56 -5.98 -9.87
C ARG A 163 -7.87 -7.22 -10.43
N PHE A 164 -8.08 -8.34 -9.77
CA PHE A 164 -7.53 -9.65 -10.10
C PHE A 164 -8.59 -10.54 -10.76
N GLY A 165 -8.17 -11.71 -11.24
CA GLY A 165 -9.08 -12.65 -11.87
C GLY A 165 -10.02 -13.37 -10.90
N ASP A 166 -9.61 -13.45 -9.63
CA ASP A 166 -10.34 -14.10 -8.55
C ASP A 166 -9.79 -13.64 -7.17
N GLU A 167 -10.56 -13.92 -6.13
CA GLU A 167 -10.24 -13.57 -4.75
C GLU A 167 -8.94 -14.24 -4.25
N MET A 168 -8.68 -15.49 -4.63
CA MET A 168 -7.48 -16.20 -4.20
C MET A 168 -6.21 -15.54 -4.74
N THR A 169 -6.26 -15.08 -5.98
CA THR A 169 -5.16 -14.33 -6.61
C THR A 169 -4.98 -12.97 -5.92
N ALA A 170 -6.06 -12.25 -5.61
CA ALA A 170 -6.00 -11.01 -4.84
C ALA A 170 -5.41 -11.23 -3.45
N LYS A 171 -5.81 -12.29 -2.74
CA LYS A 171 -5.26 -12.65 -1.42
C LYS A 171 -3.75 -12.90 -1.48
N ARG A 172 -3.28 -13.64 -2.49
CA ARG A 172 -1.84 -13.88 -2.69
C ARG A 172 -1.08 -12.58 -2.98
N ALA A 173 -1.64 -11.73 -3.83
CA ALA A 173 -1.05 -10.42 -4.13
C ALA A 173 -0.98 -9.53 -2.88
N TYR A 174 -2.00 -9.55 -2.02
CA TYR A 174 -2.02 -8.83 -0.76
C TYR A 174 -0.86 -9.27 0.17
N GLU A 175 -0.61 -10.57 0.30
CA GLU A 175 0.52 -11.09 1.08
C GLU A 175 1.89 -10.73 0.45
N VAL A 176 1.98 -10.64 -0.88
CA VAL A 176 3.18 -10.14 -1.57
C VAL A 176 3.45 -8.68 -1.20
N LEU A 177 2.42 -7.82 -1.18
CA LEU A 177 2.56 -6.42 -0.78
C LEU A 177 3.05 -6.28 0.67
N LYS A 178 2.53 -7.07 1.59
CA LYS A 178 3.01 -7.13 2.98
C LYS A 178 4.46 -7.59 3.07
N SER A 179 4.86 -8.55 2.24
CA SER A 179 6.24 -9.02 2.14
C SER A 179 7.18 -7.91 1.64
N TRP A 180 6.76 -7.10 0.66
CA TRP A 180 7.56 -5.98 0.18
C TRP A 180 7.82 -4.94 1.27
N ARG A 181 6.81 -4.64 2.11
CA ARG A 181 7.03 -3.80 3.30
C ARG A 181 8.14 -4.37 4.18
N GLY A 182 8.16 -5.67 4.45
CA GLY A 182 9.21 -6.33 5.24
C GLY A 182 10.62 -6.17 4.66
N GLN A 183 10.73 -5.92 3.36
CA GLN A 183 12.00 -5.74 2.64
C GLN A 183 12.26 -4.26 2.27
N CYS A 184 11.43 -3.33 2.72
CA CYS A 184 11.48 -1.92 2.33
C CYS A 184 12.77 -1.21 2.78
N ALA A 185 13.45 -1.71 3.81
CA ALA A 185 14.73 -1.17 4.24
C ALA A 185 15.78 -1.19 3.13
N GLU A 186 15.76 -2.17 2.24
CA GLU A 186 16.66 -2.26 1.09
C GLU A 186 16.44 -1.11 0.10
N GLU A 187 15.17 -0.75 -0.16
CA GLU A 187 14.80 0.34 -1.06
C GLU A 187 15.17 1.72 -0.50
N LEU A 188 15.21 1.82 0.83
CA LEU A 188 15.47 3.07 1.54
C LEU A 188 16.92 3.25 1.99
N GLN A 189 17.84 2.32 1.66
CA GLN A 189 19.27 2.39 2.03
C GLN A 189 19.98 3.67 1.56
N ARG A 190 19.44 4.35 0.55
CA ARG A 190 19.98 5.62 0.04
C ARG A 190 19.76 6.82 0.98
N TYR A 191 18.93 6.66 2.00
CA TYR A 191 18.64 7.71 2.97
C TYR A 191 19.41 7.48 4.26
N ASP A 192 19.94 8.56 4.87
CA ASP A 192 20.73 8.48 6.09
C ASP A 192 19.93 8.03 7.32
N ARG A 193 18.62 8.27 7.27
CA ARG A 193 17.70 7.87 8.34
C ARG A 193 16.50 7.17 7.71
N THR A 194 16.14 6.05 8.29
CA THR A 194 14.99 5.28 7.84
C THR A 194 14.36 4.56 9.03
N ASP A 195 13.05 4.73 9.19
CA ASP A 195 12.23 3.93 10.10
C ASP A 195 11.05 3.33 9.33
N ILE A 196 10.81 2.04 9.55
CA ILE A 196 9.70 1.31 8.93
C ILE A 196 8.75 0.89 10.06
N GLY A 197 7.69 1.67 10.21
CA GLY A 197 6.68 1.46 11.23
C GLY A 197 6.05 0.06 11.15
N ARG A 198 5.45 -0.39 12.22
CA ARG A 198 4.77 -1.70 12.27
C ARG A 198 3.57 -1.71 11.33
N LEU A 199 3.29 -2.87 10.74
CA LEU A 199 2.03 -3.12 10.07
C LEU A 199 0.92 -3.15 11.13
N GLN A 200 -0.11 -2.34 10.95
CA GLN A 200 -1.24 -2.19 11.86
C GLN A 200 -2.51 -2.55 11.10
N SER A 201 -3.31 -3.45 11.66
CA SER A 201 -4.59 -3.81 11.07
C SER A 201 -5.64 -2.74 11.40
N VAL A 202 -6.48 -2.43 10.41
CA VAL A 202 -7.57 -1.47 10.50
C VAL A 202 -8.88 -2.23 10.71
N PRO A 203 -9.67 -1.89 11.74
CA PRO A 203 -11.02 -2.43 11.88
C PRO A 203 -11.90 -1.94 10.72
N LEU A 204 -12.55 -2.87 10.03
CA LEU A 204 -13.45 -2.61 8.91
C LEU A 204 -14.85 -3.12 9.23
N GLU A 205 -15.90 -2.47 8.70
CA GLU A 205 -17.29 -2.88 8.91
C GLU A 205 -17.64 -4.13 8.09
N ASN A 206 -17.04 -4.28 6.90
CA ASN A 206 -17.21 -5.44 6.05
C ASN A 206 -16.31 -6.59 6.53
N GLU A 207 -16.92 -7.70 6.99
CA GLU A 207 -16.22 -8.88 7.52
C GLU A 207 -15.33 -9.59 6.48
N ASP A 208 -15.63 -9.45 5.17
CA ASP A 208 -14.84 -10.02 4.08
C ASP A 208 -13.67 -9.12 3.67
N ALA A 209 -13.61 -7.91 4.20
CA ALA A 209 -12.55 -6.96 3.93
C ALA A 209 -11.36 -7.15 4.87
N VAL A 210 -10.18 -6.88 4.37
CA VAL A 210 -8.94 -6.82 5.16
C VAL A 210 -8.25 -5.50 4.87
N GLY A 211 -7.89 -4.78 5.94
CA GLY A 211 -7.19 -3.50 5.86
C GLY A 211 -5.96 -3.48 6.78
N ASP A 212 -4.86 -3.01 6.25
CA ASP A 212 -3.63 -2.78 7.00
C ASP A 212 -3.02 -1.43 6.60
N TRP A 213 -2.24 -0.83 7.50
CA TRP A 213 -1.46 0.35 7.19
C TRP A 213 -0.13 0.38 7.93
N TYR A 214 0.79 1.22 7.49
CA TYR A 214 2.07 1.47 8.14
C TYR A 214 2.61 2.84 7.75
N LEU A 215 3.48 3.41 8.61
CA LEU A 215 4.20 4.65 8.35
C LEU A 215 5.66 4.34 8.03
N LEU A 216 6.20 5.01 7.03
CA LEU A 216 7.61 5.09 6.73
C LEU A 216 8.11 6.48 7.09
N THR A 217 9.24 6.56 7.77
CA THR A 217 9.95 7.81 7.97
C THR A 217 11.34 7.68 7.38
N TYR A 218 11.70 8.55 6.44
CA TYR A 218 13.01 8.50 5.80
C TYR A 218 13.45 9.89 5.34
N GLY A 219 14.76 10.12 5.27
CA GLY A 219 15.30 11.42 4.89
C GLY A 219 16.77 11.55 5.17
N PRO A 220 17.34 12.76 4.92
CA PRO A 220 16.64 14.03 4.70
C PRO A 220 15.92 14.10 3.36
N ALA A 221 14.86 14.91 3.32
CA ALA A 221 14.17 15.24 2.08
C ALA A 221 15.07 16.16 1.23
N PRO A 222 15.04 16.05 -0.13
CA PRO A 222 15.79 16.95 -0.99
C PRO A 222 15.52 18.43 -0.66
N GLU A 223 16.57 19.24 -0.65
CA GLU A 223 16.51 20.68 -0.38
C GLU A 223 15.96 21.11 0.99
N ARG A 224 15.71 20.14 1.88
CA ARG A 224 15.24 20.36 3.26
C ARG A 224 15.99 19.43 4.19
N GLU A 225 16.32 19.91 5.38
CA GLU A 225 16.88 19.07 6.46
C GLU A 225 15.79 18.25 7.19
N THR A 226 14.67 18.00 6.53
CA THR A 226 13.48 17.36 7.09
C THR A 226 13.27 15.99 6.48
N ALA A 227 12.60 15.11 7.22
CA ALA A 227 12.23 13.77 6.75
C ALA A 227 10.96 13.77 5.88
N TYR A 228 10.78 12.70 5.13
CA TYR A 228 9.49 12.28 4.58
C TYR A 228 8.74 11.43 5.59
N PHE A 229 7.45 11.67 5.70
CA PHE A 229 6.49 10.82 6.38
C PHE A 229 5.57 10.26 5.30
N ASP A 230 5.63 8.96 5.09
CA ASP A 230 4.98 8.25 3.98
C ASP A 230 4.08 7.16 4.57
N ALA A 231 2.81 7.48 4.78
CA ALA A 231 1.83 6.53 5.25
C ALA A 231 1.30 5.72 4.06
N GLN A 232 1.24 4.42 4.21
CA GLN A 232 0.75 3.49 3.20
C GLN A 232 -0.35 2.61 3.75
N GLY A 233 -1.50 2.59 3.07
CA GLY A 233 -2.67 1.79 3.38
C GLY A 233 -2.88 0.72 2.33
N LEU A 234 -3.31 -0.45 2.76
CA LEU A 234 -3.64 -1.60 1.94
C LEU A 234 -5.05 -2.08 2.31
N THR A 235 -5.91 -2.22 1.32
CA THR A 235 -7.27 -2.74 1.52
C THR A 235 -7.55 -3.82 0.50
N ARG A 236 -8.11 -4.96 0.91
CA ARG A 236 -8.60 -6.01 0.00
C ARG A 236 -10.06 -6.32 0.30
N VAL A 237 -10.88 -6.33 -0.74
CA VAL A 237 -12.26 -6.81 -0.72
C VAL A 237 -12.46 -7.72 -1.94
N GLY A 238 -12.81 -8.98 -1.71
CA GLY A 238 -12.98 -9.96 -2.79
C GLY A 238 -11.75 -10.04 -3.72
N ASP A 239 -11.97 -9.81 -5.01
CA ASP A 239 -10.97 -9.83 -6.08
C ASP A 239 -10.20 -8.50 -6.27
N SER A 240 -10.45 -7.53 -5.42
CA SER A 240 -9.94 -6.17 -5.60
C SER A 240 -9.02 -5.74 -4.46
N ILE A 241 -7.97 -4.99 -4.79
CA ILE A 241 -7.05 -4.37 -3.82
C ILE A 241 -6.99 -2.88 -4.09
N SER A 242 -7.13 -2.08 -3.04
CA SER A 242 -6.83 -0.65 -3.02
C SER A 242 -5.54 -0.40 -2.24
N LEU A 243 -4.65 0.40 -2.81
CA LEU A 243 -3.46 0.93 -2.14
C LEU A 243 -3.60 2.43 -2.03
N VAL A 244 -3.34 2.98 -0.86
CA VAL A 244 -3.31 4.42 -0.61
C VAL A 244 -1.92 4.80 -0.14
N GLN A 245 -1.37 5.86 -0.70
CA GLN A 245 -0.14 6.48 -0.21
C GLN A 245 -0.41 7.94 0.10
N MET A 246 0.02 8.38 1.28
CA MET A 246 -0.02 9.78 1.71
C MET A 246 1.38 10.16 2.19
N ARG A 247 2.03 11.06 1.47
CA ARG A 247 3.41 11.46 1.76
C ARG A 247 3.49 12.93 2.10
N LEU A 248 4.11 13.23 3.22
CA LEU A 248 4.40 14.58 3.70
C LEU A 248 5.90 14.84 3.78
N VAL A 249 6.26 16.11 3.68
CA VAL A 249 7.58 16.62 4.06
C VAL A 249 7.39 17.56 5.26
N GLY A 250 8.04 17.30 6.36
CA GLY A 250 7.95 18.21 7.52
C GLY A 250 7.81 17.51 8.86
N GLN A 251 6.72 17.75 9.56
CA GLN A 251 6.50 17.26 10.93
C GLN A 251 5.81 15.91 10.94
N ASP A 252 6.11 15.14 11.99
CA ASP A 252 5.49 13.87 12.29
C ASP A 252 4.00 14.03 12.63
N TYR A 253 3.26 12.95 12.43
CA TYR A 253 1.84 12.86 12.79
C TYR A 253 1.68 12.69 14.30
N ASN A 254 0.95 13.60 14.93
CA ASN A 254 0.59 13.54 16.35
C ASN A 254 -0.87 13.09 16.53
N TYR A 255 -1.25 11.95 15.97
CA TYR A 255 -2.59 11.41 16.14
C TYR A 255 -2.65 10.45 17.33
N ARG A 256 -3.85 10.32 17.89
CA ARG A 256 -4.13 9.20 18.79
C ARG A 256 -4.22 7.93 17.96
N ALA A 257 -3.78 6.80 18.54
CA ALA A 257 -3.85 5.51 17.89
C ALA A 257 -5.27 5.21 17.38
N GLY A 258 -5.40 4.86 16.10
CA GLY A 258 -6.67 4.63 15.42
C GLY A 258 -7.36 5.89 14.88
N GLN A 259 -6.75 7.07 15.02
CA GLN A 259 -7.22 8.34 14.47
C GLN A 259 -6.28 8.90 13.40
N GLU A 260 -5.33 8.11 12.96
CA GLU A 260 -4.42 8.46 11.87
C GLU A 260 -5.21 8.60 10.56
N PRO A 261 -4.94 9.61 9.73
CA PRO A 261 -5.65 9.80 8.45
C PRO A 261 -5.66 8.55 7.57
N MET A 262 -4.60 7.77 7.59
CA MET A 262 -4.52 6.53 6.81
C MET A 262 -5.53 5.47 7.27
N VAL A 263 -5.92 5.45 8.55
CA VAL A 263 -6.97 4.54 9.05
C VAL A 263 -8.29 4.85 8.36
N GLY A 264 -8.69 6.14 8.32
CA GLY A 264 -9.89 6.57 7.61
C GLY A 264 -9.82 6.27 6.11
N ALA A 265 -8.68 6.54 5.45
CA ALA A 265 -8.50 6.25 4.04
C ALA A 265 -8.63 4.75 3.70
N VAL A 266 -8.18 3.86 4.59
CA VAL A 266 -8.33 2.40 4.44
C VAL A 266 -9.79 1.97 4.60
N GLN A 267 -10.53 2.59 5.55
CA GLN A 267 -11.97 2.35 5.77
C GLN A 267 -12.79 2.78 4.55
N GLU A 268 -12.61 4.02 4.08
CA GLU A 268 -13.29 4.53 2.88
C GLU A 268 -12.95 3.70 1.63
N ALA A 269 -11.71 3.23 1.51
CA ALA A 269 -11.34 2.34 0.42
C ALA A 269 -12.05 0.98 0.50
N ALA A 270 -12.30 0.45 1.70
CA ALA A 270 -13.06 -0.78 1.88
C ALA A 270 -14.53 -0.59 1.47
N ASP A 271 -15.13 0.53 1.87
CA ASP A 271 -16.52 0.87 1.55
C ASP A 271 -16.74 1.08 0.05
N ASN A 272 -15.77 1.67 -0.64
CA ASN A 272 -15.81 1.84 -2.08
C ASN A 272 -15.66 0.54 -2.88
N LEU A 273 -15.10 -0.50 -2.27
CA LEU A 273 -14.90 -1.83 -2.89
C LEU A 273 -16.03 -2.83 -2.56
N GLY A 274 -16.70 -2.68 -1.43
CA GLY A 274 -17.84 -3.53 -0.97
C GLY A 274 -19.13 -3.09 -1.57
#